data_3a370d6b43176db5b0148b91de615e9e
#
_entry.id   3a370d6b43176db5b0148b91de615e9e
#
_cell.length_a   1.000
_cell.length_b   1.000
_cell.length_c   1.000
_cell.angle_alpha   90.00
_cell.angle_beta   90.00
_cell.angle_gamma   90.00
#
_symmetry.space_group_name_H-M   'P 1'
#
loop_
_entity.id
_entity.type
_entity.pdbx_description
1 polymer ?
#
loop_
_entity_poly.entity_id
_entity_poly.type
_entity_poly.pdbx_seq_one_letter_code
_entity_poly.pdbx_strand_id
1 'polypeptide(L)'
;MYTIINNSRAGMNSNQEKLNIVSNNIANVDTVGYKKINIEFSDLVNETLNRRTYPTGKNKIDTGTGSKVTLPVRDLRQGPIRSTEIRSNLAIDGNGFFRVIKNDGKYAYTRDGNFSVDKAGNIVDARGNKLDVQFNAGYNYAN
;
A
#
# COMPACT_ATOMS: atom_id res chain seq x y z
N MET A 1 -27.63 -12.10 23.39
CA MET A 1 -28.10 -11.05 22.48
C MET A 1 -27.00 -10.01 22.18
N TYR A 2 -26.29 -9.50 23.19
CA TYR A 2 -25.20 -8.51 22.99
C TYR A 2 -24.03 -9.01 22.12
N THR A 3 -23.67 -10.29 22.18
CA THR A 3 -22.57 -10.88 21.36
C THR A 3 -22.88 -10.84 19.86
N ILE A 4 -24.13 -11.14 19.49
CA ILE A 4 -24.55 -11.09 18.07
C ILE A 4 -24.47 -9.66 17.52
N ILE A 5 -24.91 -8.69 18.30
CA ILE A 5 -24.87 -7.27 17.93
C ILE A 5 -23.39 -6.80 17.79
N ASN A 6 -22.54 -7.19 18.74
CA ASN A 6 -21.12 -6.85 18.68
C ASN A 6 -20.41 -7.49 17.46
N ASN A 7 -20.72 -8.74 17.16
CA ASN A 7 -20.16 -9.43 15.98
C ASN A 7 -20.63 -8.77 14.68
N SER A 8 -21.91 -8.42 14.58
CA SER A 8 -22.45 -7.70 13.43
C SER A 8 -21.79 -6.33 13.28
N ARG A 9 -21.60 -5.59 14.36
CA ARG A 9 -20.89 -4.31 14.37
C ARG A 9 -19.44 -4.46 13.93
N ALA A 10 -18.72 -5.45 14.44
CA ALA A 10 -17.34 -5.74 14.04
C ALA A 10 -17.26 -6.09 12.55
N GLY A 11 -18.16 -6.91 12.03
CA GLY A 11 -18.25 -7.24 10.62
C GLY A 11 -18.54 -6.02 9.74
N MET A 12 -19.46 -5.15 10.14
CA MET A 12 -19.75 -3.91 9.42
C MET A 12 -18.55 -2.96 9.40
N ASN A 13 -17.88 -2.77 10.53
CA ASN A 13 -16.68 -1.93 10.60
C ASN A 13 -15.56 -2.48 9.72
N SER A 14 -15.33 -3.79 9.72
CA SER A 14 -14.33 -4.44 8.87
C SER A 14 -14.64 -4.25 7.38
N ASN A 15 -15.91 -4.38 6.98
CA ASN A 15 -16.33 -4.13 5.61
C ASN A 15 -16.19 -2.65 5.21
N GLN A 16 -16.50 -1.73 6.13
CA GLN A 16 -16.30 -0.29 5.89
C GLN A 16 -14.82 0.04 5.63
N GLU A 17 -13.93 -0.54 6.41
CA GLU A 17 -12.48 -0.35 6.22
C GLU A 17 -11.99 -0.91 4.89
N LYS A 18 -12.50 -2.08 4.48
CA LYS A 18 -12.24 -2.64 3.15
C LYS A 18 -12.71 -1.71 2.03
N LEU A 19 -13.92 -1.17 2.15
CA LEU A 19 -14.46 -0.21 1.18
C LEU A 19 -13.60 1.05 1.09
N ASN A 20 -13.12 1.57 2.21
CA ASN A 20 -12.23 2.73 2.24
C ASN A 20 -10.92 2.45 1.49
N ILE A 21 -10.32 1.27 1.67
CA ILE A 21 -9.09 0.89 0.98
C ILE A 21 -9.33 0.66 -0.51
N VAL A 22 -10.43 -0.01 -0.88
CA VAL A 22 -10.79 -0.19 -2.29
C VAL A 22 -11.00 1.16 -2.97
N SER A 23 -11.72 2.08 -2.32
CA SER A 23 -11.93 3.44 -2.83
C SER A 23 -10.61 4.19 -3.02
N ASN A 24 -9.68 4.06 -2.07
CA ASN A 24 -8.36 4.66 -2.18
C ASN A 24 -7.55 4.05 -3.34
N ASN A 25 -7.61 2.73 -3.54
CA ASN A 25 -6.96 2.07 -4.67
C ASN A 25 -7.55 2.53 -6.01
N ILE A 26 -8.87 2.69 -6.09
CA ILE A 26 -9.55 3.17 -7.30
C ILE A 26 -9.18 4.64 -7.59
N ALA A 27 -9.17 5.49 -6.57
CA ALA A 27 -8.78 6.89 -6.72
C ALA A 27 -7.36 7.06 -7.24
N ASN A 28 -6.48 6.08 -7.02
CA ASN A 28 -5.08 6.10 -7.43
C ASN A 28 -4.76 5.16 -8.59
N VAL A 29 -5.77 4.69 -9.35
CA VAL A 29 -5.56 3.72 -10.44
C VAL A 29 -4.66 4.26 -11.55
N ASP A 30 -4.73 5.57 -11.82
CA ASP A 30 -3.91 6.25 -12.83
C ASP A 30 -2.65 6.91 -12.25
N THR A 31 -2.42 6.76 -10.95
CA THR A 31 -1.23 7.35 -10.31
C THR A 31 0.00 6.51 -10.63
N VAL A 32 1.00 7.13 -11.27
CA VAL A 32 2.27 6.48 -11.61
C VAL A 32 3.01 6.03 -10.35
N GLY A 33 3.51 4.80 -10.38
CA GLY A 33 4.25 4.24 -9.25
C GLY A 33 3.40 3.88 -8.03
N TYR A 34 2.07 4.02 -8.10
CA TYR A 34 1.19 3.61 -7.00
C TYR A 34 1.25 2.09 -6.77
N LYS A 35 1.31 1.71 -5.53
CA LYS A 35 1.28 0.31 -5.08
C LYS A 35 0.01 0.08 -4.28
N LYS A 36 -0.88 -0.76 -4.81
CA LYS A 36 -2.17 -1.05 -4.19
C LYS A 36 -2.01 -1.60 -2.77
N ILE A 37 -2.95 -1.25 -1.92
CA ILE A 37 -3.02 -1.74 -0.56
C ILE A 37 -4.01 -2.89 -0.53
N ASN A 38 -3.59 -4.04 -0.02
CA ASN A 38 -4.44 -5.19 0.23
C ASN A 38 -4.68 -5.33 1.72
N ILE A 39 -5.88 -5.78 2.08
CA ILE A 39 -6.22 -6.20 3.42
C ILE A 39 -6.88 -7.57 3.37
N GLU A 40 -6.65 -8.34 4.42
CA GLU A 40 -7.29 -9.62 4.63
C GLU A 40 -8.11 -9.57 5.91
N PHE A 41 -9.11 -10.41 6.00
CA PHE A 41 -9.88 -10.60 7.22
C PHE A 41 -9.28 -11.75 8.01
N SER A 42 -9.10 -11.56 9.29
CA SER A 42 -8.84 -12.65 10.22
C SER A 42 -10.00 -12.80 11.17
N ASP A 43 -10.31 -14.04 11.50
CA ASP A 43 -11.29 -14.35 12.52
C ASP A 43 -10.70 -14.02 13.91
N LEU A 44 -11.47 -13.37 14.74
CA LEU A 44 -11.12 -13.14 16.14
C LEU A 44 -11.47 -14.43 16.90
N VAL A 45 -10.52 -15.31 17.08
CA VAL A 45 -10.55 -16.48 17.98
C VAL A 45 -11.91 -17.18 18.09
N ASN A 46 -11.99 -18.40 17.63
CA ASN A 46 -13.11 -19.29 17.94
C ASN A 46 -13.10 -19.61 19.44
N GLU A 47 -13.99 -19.00 20.21
CA GLU A 47 -14.20 -19.41 21.58
C GLU A 47 -15.03 -20.69 21.59
N THR A 48 -14.36 -21.79 21.83
CA THR A 48 -15.03 -23.07 22.08
C THR A 48 -15.76 -22.95 23.41
N LEU A 49 -17.05 -22.71 23.38
CA LEU A 49 -17.90 -22.72 24.58
C LEU A 49 -17.91 -24.13 25.15
N ASN A 50 -16.97 -24.40 26.05
CA ASN A 50 -16.97 -25.58 26.91
C ASN A 50 -18.14 -25.44 27.91
N ARG A 51 -19.35 -25.75 27.45
CA ARG A 51 -20.52 -25.80 28.30
C ARG A 51 -20.48 -27.07 29.15
N ARG A 52 -19.85 -26.97 30.29
CA ARG A 52 -20.01 -27.97 31.36
C ARG A 52 -21.40 -27.99 32.04
N THR A 53 -22.31 -27.08 31.63
CA THR A 53 -23.54 -26.82 32.39
C THR A 53 -24.83 -27.25 31.68
N TYR A 54 -24.81 -27.67 30.42
CA TYR A 54 -26.03 -28.17 29.74
C TYR A 54 -25.72 -29.42 28.94
N PRO A 55 -26.53 -30.51 29.09
CA PRO A 55 -26.39 -31.72 28.28
C PRO A 55 -26.97 -31.48 26.90
N THR A 56 -26.25 -30.83 26.04
CA THR A 56 -26.57 -30.76 24.62
C THR A 56 -25.56 -31.58 23.84
N GLY A 57 -26.08 -32.42 22.96
CA GLY A 57 -25.39 -33.46 22.21
C GLY A 57 -24.02 -33.10 21.66
N LYS A 58 -23.33 -34.11 21.13
CA LYS A 58 -21.92 -34.13 20.66
C LYS A 58 -21.48 -33.08 19.62
N ASN A 59 -22.27 -32.06 19.33
CA ASN A 59 -21.92 -31.00 18.39
C ASN A 59 -21.32 -29.82 19.15
N LYS A 60 -20.01 -29.60 18.94
CA LYS A 60 -19.32 -28.34 19.31
C LYS A 60 -19.97 -27.21 18.50
N ILE A 61 -20.60 -26.29 19.17
CA ILE A 61 -21.08 -25.06 18.55
C ILE A 61 -19.92 -24.06 18.65
N ASP A 62 -19.18 -23.90 17.56
CA ASP A 62 -18.18 -22.86 17.44
C ASP A 62 -18.90 -21.53 17.18
N THR A 63 -18.86 -20.64 18.15
CA THR A 63 -19.39 -19.28 17.97
C THR A 63 -18.22 -18.37 17.69
N GLY A 64 -18.13 -17.86 16.46
CA GLY A 64 -17.13 -16.84 16.09
C GLY A 64 -17.33 -15.59 16.96
N THR A 65 -16.24 -15.02 17.44
CA THR A 65 -16.23 -13.80 18.27
C THR A 65 -16.16 -12.51 17.46
N GLY A 66 -16.17 -12.62 16.13
CA GLY A 66 -16.16 -11.49 15.20
C GLY A 66 -15.00 -11.53 14.23
N SER A 67 -14.98 -10.59 13.29
CA SER A 67 -13.91 -10.44 12.30
C SER A 67 -13.09 -9.19 12.59
N LYS A 68 -11.78 -9.29 12.33
CA LYS A 68 -10.85 -8.17 12.42
C LYS A 68 -10.13 -8.03 11.08
N VAL A 69 -9.89 -6.78 10.68
CA VAL A 69 -9.02 -6.48 9.54
C VAL A 69 -7.57 -6.68 9.94
N THR A 70 -6.80 -7.38 9.12
CA THR A 70 -5.34 -7.48 9.28
C THR A 70 -4.68 -6.16 8.92
N LEU A 71 -3.40 -6.01 9.28
CA LEU A 71 -2.63 -4.84 8.89
C LEU A 71 -2.60 -4.72 7.35
N PRO A 72 -2.82 -3.50 6.82
CA PRO A 72 -2.78 -3.27 5.39
C PRO A 72 -1.37 -3.54 4.84
N VAL A 73 -1.28 -4.37 3.81
CA VAL A 73 -0.03 -4.75 3.15
C VAL A 73 0.01 -4.15 1.75
N ARG A 74 1.13 -3.52 1.40
CA ARG A 74 1.34 -3.01 0.04
C ARG A 74 1.81 -4.12 -0.89
N ASP A 75 1.17 -4.22 -2.04
CA ASP A 75 1.57 -5.13 -3.12
C ASP A 75 2.71 -4.47 -3.93
N LEU A 76 3.92 -4.95 -3.74
CA LEU A 76 5.11 -4.41 -4.40
C LEU A 76 5.39 -5.04 -5.77
N ARG A 77 4.56 -5.95 -6.25
CA ARG A 77 4.74 -6.59 -7.56
C ARG A 77 4.89 -5.55 -8.68
N GLN A 78 5.69 -5.90 -9.69
CA GLN A 78 5.90 -5.05 -10.85
C GLN A 78 4.59 -4.90 -11.65
N GLY A 79 4.23 -3.66 -11.95
CA GLY A 79 3.15 -3.33 -12.89
C GLY A 79 3.67 -3.19 -14.32
N PRO A 80 2.78 -3.00 -15.30
CA PRO A 80 3.19 -2.77 -16.68
C PRO A 80 3.96 -1.45 -16.79
N ILE A 81 5.09 -1.50 -17.51
CA ILE A 81 5.88 -0.31 -17.87
C ILE A 81 5.31 0.21 -19.18
N ARG A 82 5.04 1.51 -19.23
CA ARG A 82 4.59 2.21 -20.45
C ARG A 82 5.66 3.16 -20.92
N SER A 83 5.97 3.09 -22.21
CA SER A 83 6.83 4.10 -22.84
C SER A 83 6.08 5.41 -22.97
N THR A 84 6.76 6.51 -22.67
CA THR A 84 6.27 7.88 -22.86
C THR A 84 7.24 8.64 -23.77
N GLU A 85 6.77 9.69 -24.41
CA GLU A 85 7.64 10.52 -25.29
C GLU A 85 8.47 11.55 -24.49
N ILE A 86 8.32 11.57 -23.17
CA ILE A 86 9.01 12.52 -22.29
C ILE A 86 10.33 11.92 -21.83
N ARG A 87 11.45 12.54 -22.22
CA ARG A 87 12.80 12.04 -21.94
C ARG A 87 13.17 11.99 -20.45
N SER A 88 12.54 12.82 -19.63
CA SER A 88 12.78 12.84 -18.18
C SER A 88 12.01 11.79 -17.40
N ASN A 89 11.08 11.06 -18.04
CA ASN A 89 10.35 9.99 -17.39
C ASN A 89 11.23 8.75 -17.29
N LEU A 90 11.30 8.20 -16.08
CA LEU A 90 12.11 7.04 -15.77
C LEU A 90 11.23 5.92 -15.18
N ALA A 91 11.53 4.69 -15.50
CA ALA A 91 10.90 3.54 -14.90
C ALA A 91 11.95 2.57 -14.40
N ILE A 92 11.72 1.96 -13.23
CA ILE A 92 12.57 0.88 -12.72
C ILE A 92 11.92 -0.44 -13.12
N ASP A 93 12.66 -1.29 -13.82
CA ASP A 93 12.29 -2.68 -14.05
C ASP A 93 12.92 -3.54 -12.95
N GLY A 94 12.08 -4.29 -12.24
CA GLY A 94 12.49 -5.08 -11.08
C GLY A 94 12.30 -4.38 -9.73
N ASN A 95 13.03 -4.85 -8.72
CA ASN A 95 12.91 -4.35 -7.34
C ASN A 95 13.79 -3.12 -7.12
N GLY A 96 13.23 -2.06 -6.55
CA GLY A 96 13.98 -0.86 -6.21
C GLY A 96 13.10 0.37 -6.05
N PHE A 97 13.71 1.48 -5.67
CA PHE A 97 13.06 2.78 -5.53
C PHE A 97 14.04 3.87 -5.97
N PHE A 98 13.52 4.95 -6.53
CA PHE A 98 14.27 6.16 -6.73
C PHE A 98 14.53 6.83 -5.39
N ARG A 99 15.78 7.23 -5.13
CA ARG A 99 16.15 8.04 -3.98
C ARG A 99 16.07 9.50 -4.39
N VAL A 100 15.32 10.29 -3.63
CA VAL A 100 15.17 11.72 -3.85
C VAL A 100 15.58 12.49 -2.61
N ILE A 101 16.13 13.66 -2.80
CA ILE A 101 16.56 14.57 -1.74
C ILE A 101 15.49 15.63 -1.60
N LYS A 102 14.88 15.70 -0.43
CA LYS A 102 13.91 16.75 -0.09
C LYS A 102 14.58 18.08 0.14
N ASN A 103 13.81 19.16 0.13
CA ASN A 103 14.28 20.51 0.41
C ASN A 103 14.88 20.67 1.83
N ASP A 104 14.51 19.77 2.75
CA ASP A 104 15.07 19.71 4.12
C ASP A 104 16.39 18.90 4.21
N GLY A 105 16.93 18.47 3.07
CA GLY A 105 18.15 17.66 2.98
C GLY A 105 17.96 16.17 3.32
N LYS A 106 16.77 15.73 3.67
CA LYS A 106 16.49 14.33 3.99
C LYS A 106 16.23 13.51 2.74
N TYR A 107 16.62 12.24 2.81
CA TYR A 107 16.31 11.29 1.75
C TYR A 107 14.86 10.80 1.85
N ALA A 108 14.23 10.62 0.69
CA ALA A 108 12.98 9.91 0.54
C ALA A 108 13.09 8.93 -0.62
N TYR A 109 12.20 7.94 -0.62
CA TYR A 109 12.16 6.91 -1.65
C TYR A 109 10.81 6.95 -2.35
N THR A 110 10.86 6.93 -3.68
CA THR A 110 9.66 6.93 -4.52
C THR A 110 9.76 5.88 -5.62
N ARG A 111 8.62 5.42 -6.10
CA ARG A 111 8.51 4.60 -7.30
C ARG A 111 7.93 5.40 -8.47
N ASP A 112 7.51 6.62 -8.21
CA ASP A 112 7.06 7.53 -9.24
C ASP A 112 8.26 7.93 -10.10
N GLY A 113 8.13 7.71 -11.41
CA GLY A 113 9.15 8.02 -12.40
C GLY A 113 8.81 9.24 -13.25
N ASN A 114 7.79 9.99 -12.89
CA ASN A 114 7.41 11.21 -13.59
C ASN A 114 8.28 12.38 -13.08
N PHE A 115 9.44 12.51 -13.72
CA PHE A 115 10.39 13.57 -13.40
C PHE A 115 10.35 14.69 -14.44
N SER A 116 10.74 15.87 -14.01
CA SER A 116 10.95 17.04 -14.88
C SER A 116 12.34 17.63 -14.66
N VAL A 117 12.81 18.43 -15.60
CA VAL A 117 14.10 19.12 -15.47
C VAL A 117 13.83 20.55 -15.00
N ASP A 118 14.44 20.94 -13.88
CA ASP A 118 14.39 22.29 -13.35
C ASP A 118 15.27 23.26 -14.17
N LYS A 119 15.06 24.57 -14.01
CA LYS A 119 15.87 25.63 -14.65
C LYS A 119 17.38 25.51 -14.37
N ALA A 120 17.74 24.90 -13.25
CA ALA A 120 19.13 24.61 -12.87
C ALA A 120 19.68 23.30 -13.46
N GLY A 121 18.90 22.59 -14.31
CA GLY A 121 19.32 21.31 -14.88
C GLY A 121 19.18 20.09 -13.95
N ASN A 122 18.59 20.25 -12.77
CA ASN A 122 18.35 19.10 -11.87
C ASN A 122 17.08 18.34 -12.29
N ILE A 123 17.12 17.03 -12.14
CA ILE A 123 15.95 16.18 -12.30
C ILE A 123 15.13 16.23 -10.98
N VAL A 124 13.89 16.68 -11.06
CA VAL A 124 13.01 16.88 -9.90
C VAL A 124 11.69 16.14 -10.08
N ASP A 125 11.11 15.69 -8.98
CA ASP A 125 9.76 15.13 -8.97
C ASP A 125 8.68 16.25 -8.96
N ALA A 126 7.41 15.87 -9.04
CA ALA A 126 6.27 16.80 -9.01
C ALA A 126 6.18 17.64 -7.71
N ARG A 127 6.93 17.29 -6.67
CA ARG A 127 6.98 17.99 -5.38
C ARG A 127 8.22 18.89 -5.27
N GLY A 128 9.09 18.93 -6.29
CA GLY A 128 10.32 19.69 -6.30
C GLY A 128 11.49 19.03 -5.55
N ASN A 129 11.38 17.74 -5.19
CA ASN A 129 12.51 17.01 -4.61
C ASN A 129 13.47 16.59 -5.73
N LYS A 130 14.78 16.72 -5.49
CA LYS A 130 15.80 16.39 -6.48
C LYS A 130 16.07 14.89 -6.50
N LEU A 131 16.15 14.31 -7.68
CA LEU A 131 16.60 12.93 -7.85
C LEU A 131 18.09 12.85 -7.47
N ASP A 132 18.42 11.92 -6.58
CA ASP A 132 19.79 11.65 -6.19
C ASP A 132 20.44 10.72 -7.23
N VAL A 133 21.15 11.31 -8.18
CA VAL A 133 21.83 10.58 -9.23
C VAL A 133 23.33 10.57 -8.95
N GLN A 134 23.89 9.38 -8.81
CA GLN A 134 25.34 9.21 -8.75
C GLN A 134 25.85 8.98 -10.19
N PHE A 135 26.67 9.88 -10.66
CA PHE A 135 27.34 9.72 -11.95
C PHE A 135 28.65 8.98 -11.77
N ASN A 136 28.91 8.01 -12.61
CA ASN A 136 30.26 7.42 -12.69
C ASN A 136 31.23 8.49 -13.16
N ALA A 137 32.39 8.59 -12.54
CA ALA A 137 33.44 9.50 -12.91
C ALA A 137 33.78 9.33 -14.41
N GLY A 138 33.47 10.33 -15.22
CA GLY A 138 33.69 10.32 -16.68
C GLY A 138 32.51 10.78 -17.54
N TYR A 139 31.30 10.91 -16.96
CA TYR A 139 30.16 11.50 -17.67
C TYR A 139 30.03 12.99 -17.33
N ASN A 140 30.40 13.86 -18.26
CA ASN A 140 30.12 15.29 -18.21
C ASN A 140 28.84 15.58 -19.02
N TYR A 141 27.88 16.29 -18.40
CA TYR A 141 26.65 16.76 -19.06
C TYR A 141 26.82 17.97 -19.94
N ALA A 142 28.02 18.40 -20.19
CA ALA A 142 28.31 19.55 -21.05
C ALA A 142 28.65 19.07 -22.45
N ASN A 143 27.65 18.45 -23.14
CA ASN A 143 27.57 18.45 -24.62
C ASN A 143 26.15 18.09 -25.06
#